data_e6648df0f22e3afb473093966d600b12
#
_entry.id   e6648df0f22e3afb473093966d600b12
#
_cell.length_a   1.000
_cell.length_b   1.000
_cell.length_c   1.000
_cell.angle_alpha   90.00
_cell.angle_beta   90.00
_cell.angle_gamma   90.00
#
_symmetry.space_group_name_H-M   'P 1'
#
loop_
_entity.id
_entity.type
_entity.pdbx_description
1 polymer ?
#
loop_
_entity_poly.entity_id
_entity_poly.type
_entity_poly.pdbx_seq_one_letter_code
_entity_poly.pdbx_strand_id
1 'polypeptide(L)'
;MLRTICKGKIHRATVTEARLDYVGSITIDRALMDAVDLRPYEMVQVTNLANAVLWRTYALPAPTGSGTICLNGPPARLFQPQDTVIILVLADVTDDEYDSVTATVLHVDPQNAITQVERHRLDELRPIHQAMDFGSET
;
A
#
# COMPACT_ATOMS: atom_id res chain seq x y z
N MET A 1 19.34 16.29 -1.06
CA MET A 1 18.60 15.57 -2.12
C MET A 1 17.56 14.68 -1.50
N LEU A 2 16.33 14.72 -1.98
CA LEU A 2 15.28 13.81 -1.53
C LEU A 2 15.19 12.63 -2.47
N ARG A 3 14.95 11.45 -1.90
CA ARG A 3 14.69 10.21 -2.62
C ARG A 3 13.25 9.78 -2.34
N THR A 4 12.48 9.49 -3.38
CA THR A 4 11.14 8.91 -3.20
C THR A 4 11.29 7.41 -3.10
N ILE A 5 10.82 6.85 -2.00
CA ILE A 5 10.93 5.41 -1.72
C ILE A 5 9.56 4.80 -1.44
N CYS A 6 9.46 3.50 -1.60
CA CYS A 6 8.32 2.72 -1.10
C CYS A 6 8.64 2.30 0.33
N LYS A 7 8.03 2.97 1.31
CA LYS A 7 8.23 2.61 2.72
C LYS A 7 7.29 1.51 3.18
N GLY A 8 6.22 1.26 2.44
CA GLY A 8 5.24 0.24 2.79
C GLY A 8 4.48 -0.24 1.58
N LYS A 9 3.99 -1.48 1.66
CA LYS A 9 3.22 -2.10 0.59
C LYS A 9 2.17 -3.01 1.21
N ILE A 10 0.92 -2.87 0.76
CA ILE A 10 -0.13 -3.83 1.05
C ILE A 10 -0.29 -4.66 -0.21
N HIS A 11 0.14 -5.92 -0.13
CA HIS A 11 0.23 -6.80 -1.28
C HIS A 11 -1.07 -7.57 -1.46
N ARG A 12 -1.71 -7.38 -2.63
CA ARG A 12 -2.88 -8.15 -3.08
C ARG A 12 -4.09 -8.04 -2.14
N ALA A 13 -4.39 -6.82 -1.72
CA ALA A 13 -5.62 -6.53 -1.00
C ALA A 13 -6.83 -6.66 -1.92
N THR A 14 -7.98 -6.98 -1.36
CA THR A 14 -9.25 -7.11 -2.09
C THR A 14 -10.09 -5.86 -1.89
N VAL A 15 -10.51 -5.23 -2.98
CA VAL A 15 -11.46 -4.11 -2.93
C VAL A 15 -12.79 -4.61 -2.38
N THR A 16 -13.29 -3.95 -1.33
CA THR A 16 -14.57 -4.32 -0.69
C THR A 16 -15.72 -3.48 -1.20
N GLU A 17 -15.46 -2.20 -1.52
CA GLU A 17 -16.48 -1.28 -2.00
C GLU A 17 -15.88 -0.29 -3.00
N ALA A 18 -16.74 0.25 -3.87
CA ALA A 18 -16.42 1.35 -4.77
C ALA A 18 -17.58 2.34 -4.75
N ARG A 19 -17.33 3.57 -4.26
CA ARG A 19 -18.38 4.57 -4.02
C ARG A 19 -18.15 5.82 -4.87
N LEU A 20 -18.76 5.84 -6.04
CA LEU A 20 -18.58 6.92 -7.01
C LEU A 20 -18.98 8.30 -6.47
N ASP A 21 -20.04 8.37 -5.67
CA ASP A 21 -20.62 9.64 -5.20
C ASP A 21 -19.97 10.19 -3.92
N TYR A 22 -18.83 9.64 -3.54
CA TYR A 22 -18.04 10.11 -2.40
C TYR A 22 -16.93 11.05 -2.83
N VAL A 23 -16.42 11.83 -1.88
CA VAL A 23 -15.21 12.61 -2.08
C VAL A 23 -14.05 11.65 -2.36
N GLY A 24 -13.24 11.95 -3.38
CA GLY A 24 -12.16 11.06 -3.83
C GLY A 24 -11.15 10.73 -2.74
N SER A 25 -10.96 9.44 -2.46
CA SER A 25 -10.02 8.92 -1.47
C SER A 25 -10.01 7.40 -1.55
N ILE A 26 -9.14 6.77 -0.77
CA ILE A 26 -9.22 5.34 -0.49
C ILE A 26 -9.40 5.14 1.02
N THR A 27 -10.43 4.40 1.41
CA THR A 27 -10.66 4.07 2.81
C THR A 27 -10.08 2.69 3.08
N ILE A 28 -9.18 2.61 4.06
CA ILE A 28 -8.39 1.41 4.35
C ILE A 28 -8.59 1.03 5.82
N ASP A 29 -8.79 -0.26 6.08
CA ASP A 29 -8.80 -0.80 7.45
C ASP A 29 -7.61 -0.21 8.25
N ARG A 30 -7.91 0.40 9.39
CA ARG A 30 -6.89 1.04 10.23
C ARG A 30 -5.77 0.07 10.63
N ALA A 31 -6.09 -1.21 10.83
CA ALA A 31 -5.07 -2.21 11.17
C ALA A 31 -4.00 -2.32 10.07
N LEU A 32 -4.40 -2.22 8.80
CA LEU A 32 -3.46 -2.23 7.68
C LEU A 32 -2.66 -0.92 7.63
N MET A 33 -3.33 0.22 7.85
CA MET A 33 -2.66 1.52 7.85
C MET A 33 -1.59 1.58 8.94
N ASP A 34 -1.93 1.16 10.15
CA ASP A 34 -0.99 1.18 11.27
C ASP A 34 0.20 0.26 11.00
N ALA A 35 -0.03 -0.90 10.42
CA ALA A 35 1.03 -1.88 10.16
C ALA A 35 2.06 -1.41 9.12
N VAL A 36 1.67 -0.54 8.18
CA VAL A 36 2.59 0.04 7.18
C VAL A 36 3.00 1.48 7.50
N ASP A 37 2.68 1.96 8.69
CA ASP A 37 2.96 3.34 9.12
C ASP A 37 2.36 4.36 8.14
N LEU A 38 1.11 4.16 7.77
CA LEU A 38 0.33 5.04 6.92
C LEU A 38 -0.65 5.84 7.78
N ARG A 39 -0.54 7.16 7.73
CA ARG A 39 -1.41 8.06 8.49
C ARG A 39 -2.51 8.63 7.60
N PRO A 40 -3.63 9.08 8.20
CA PRO A 40 -4.70 9.72 7.43
C PRO A 40 -4.19 10.88 6.58
N TYR A 41 -4.72 11.00 5.38
CA TYR A 41 -4.37 12.00 4.37
C TYR A 41 -3.02 11.79 3.68
N GLU A 42 -2.23 10.82 4.07
CA GLU A 42 -1.04 10.50 3.28
C GLU A 42 -1.44 9.93 1.91
N MET A 43 -0.66 10.29 0.90
CA MET A 43 -0.88 9.83 -0.46
C MET A 43 -0.38 8.40 -0.65
N VAL A 44 -1.16 7.61 -1.35
CA VAL A 44 -0.81 6.25 -1.74
C VAL A 44 -0.97 6.05 -3.24
N GLN A 45 -0.33 5.02 -3.75
CA GLN A 45 -0.46 4.60 -5.13
C GLN A 45 -1.12 3.22 -5.16
N VAL A 46 -2.25 3.14 -5.85
CA VAL A 46 -3.06 1.91 -5.93
C VAL A 46 -3.00 1.39 -7.35
N THR A 47 -2.59 0.15 -7.52
CA THR A 47 -2.58 -0.52 -8.83
C THR A 47 -3.59 -1.65 -8.82
N ASN A 48 -4.48 -1.65 -9.82
CA ASN A 48 -5.49 -2.71 -10.01
C ASN A 48 -4.91 -3.81 -10.90
N LEU A 49 -4.88 -5.05 -10.37
CA LEU A 49 -4.38 -6.18 -11.15
C LEU A 49 -5.30 -6.58 -12.31
N ALA A 50 -6.59 -6.23 -12.23
CA ALA A 50 -7.55 -6.60 -13.27
C ALA A 50 -7.34 -5.82 -14.58
N ASN A 51 -6.90 -4.57 -14.51
CA ASN A 51 -6.82 -3.67 -15.67
C ASN A 51 -5.54 -2.86 -15.75
N ALA A 52 -4.60 -3.06 -14.82
CA ALA A 52 -3.33 -2.34 -14.70
C ALA A 52 -3.48 -0.83 -14.47
N VAL A 53 -4.65 -0.37 -14.07
CA VAL A 53 -4.86 1.05 -13.74
C VAL A 53 -4.08 1.39 -12.48
N LEU A 54 -3.38 2.52 -12.53
CA LEU A 54 -2.65 3.09 -11.41
C LEU A 54 -3.35 4.38 -11.00
N TRP A 55 -3.67 4.51 -9.71
CA TRP A 55 -4.36 5.66 -9.17
C TRP A 55 -3.64 6.18 -7.94
N ARG A 56 -3.47 7.49 -7.85
CA ARG A 56 -2.92 8.13 -6.65
C ARG A 56 -4.01 8.90 -5.94
N THR A 57 -4.13 8.66 -4.65
CA THR A 57 -5.11 9.33 -3.80
C THR A 57 -4.65 9.27 -2.35
N TYR A 58 -5.37 9.97 -1.47
CA TYR A 58 -5.04 9.95 -0.05
C TYR A 58 -5.86 8.90 0.70
N ALA A 59 -5.31 8.43 1.81
CA ALA A 59 -5.90 7.36 2.62
C ALA A 59 -6.72 7.92 3.78
N LEU A 60 -7.86 7.29 4.03
CA LEU A 60 -8.69 7.53 5.20
C LEU A 60 -8.88 6.20 5.95
N PRO A 61 -8.92 6.22 7.30
CA PRO A 61 -9.06 4.99 8.07
C PRO A 61 -10.51 4.50 8.11
N ALA A 62 -10.69 3.20 7.97
CA ALA A 62 -11.89 2.48 8.34
C ALA A 62 -11.69 1.84 9.72
N PRO A 63 -12.76 1.37 10.38
CA PRO A 63 -12.62 0.73 11.68
C PRO A 63 -11.63 -0.43 11.66
N THR A 64 -10.84 -0.54 12.71
CA THR A 64 -9.83 -1.60 12.87
C THR A 64 -10.50 -2.97 12.79
N GLY A 65 -9.94 -3.83 11.92
CA GLY A 65 -10.45 -5.18 11.71
C GLY A 65 -11.64 -5.28 10.77
N SER A 66 -12.06 -4.17 10.16
CA SER A 66 -13.20 -4.16 9.23
C SER A 66 -12.90 -4.84 7.89
N GLY A 67 -11.63 -4.98 7.54
CA GLY A 67 -11.23 -5.51 6.24
C GLY A 67 -11.54 -4.56 5.08
N THR A 68 -11.86 -3.30 5.36
CA THR A 68 -12.30 -2.35 4.34
C THR A 68 -11.17 -1.91 3.43
N ILE A 69 -11.39 -2.00 2.14
CA ILE A 69 -10.64 -1.33 1.07
C ILE A 69 -11.68 -0.74 0.13
N CYS A 70 -11.94 0.55 0.25
CA CYS A 70 -12.99 1.23 -0.49
C CYS A 70 -12.43 2.35 -1.34
N LEU A 71 -12.66 2.30 -2.65
CA LEU A 71 -12.28 3.38 -3.56
C LEU A 71 -13.44 4.37 -3.66
N ASN A 72 -13.16 5.63 -3.33
CA ASN A 72 -14.17 6.69 -3.28
C ASN A 72 -13.96 7.69 -4.40
N GLY A 73 -15.04 8.13 -5.02
CA GLY A 73 -15.04 9.13 -6.07
C GLY A 73 -14.64 8.55 -7.43
N PRO A 74 -13.92 9.31 -8.28
CA PRO A 74 -13.60 8.90 -9.65
C PRO A 74 -12.98 7.52 -9.80
N PRO A 75 -12.07 7.04 -8.91
CA PRO A 75 -11.50 5.70 -9.07
C PRO A 75 -12.54 4.59 -8.95
N ALA A 76 -13.71 4.85 -8.36
CA ALA A 76 -14.79 3.86 -8.31
C ALA A 76 -15.25 3.38 -9.70
N ARG A 77 -14.91 4.09 -10.77
CA ARG A 77 -15.20 3.63 -12.13
C ARG A 77 -14.21 2.60 -12.64
N LEU A 78 -13.03 2.53 -12.04
CA LEU A 78 -11.92 1.71 -12.52
C LEU A 78 -11.54 0.60 -11.53
N PHE A 79 -12.10 0.64 -10.33
CA PHE A 79 -11.86 -0.33 -9.27
C PHE A 79 -13.21 -0.85 -8.80
N GLN A 80 -13.42 -2.16 -8.92
CA GLN A 80 -14.70 -2.79 -8.56
C GLN A 80 -14.51 -3.69 -7.33
N PRO A 81 -15.57 -3.92 -6.55
CA PRO A 81 -15.53 -4.93 -5.49
C PRO A 81 -14.98 -6.26 -6.02
N GLN A 82 -14.16 -6.92 -5.23
CA GLN A 82 -13.43 -8.16 -5.52
C GLN A 82 -12.22 -8.00 -6.42
N ASP A 83 -11.92 -6.82 -6.94
CA ASP A 83 -10.66 -6.59 -7.61
C ASP A 83 -9.50 -6.73 -6.61
N THR A 84 -8.39 -7.27 -7.08
CA THR A 84 -7.16 -7.36 -6.30
C THR A 84 -6.27 -6.16 -6.61
N VAL A 85 -5.81 -5.48 -5.58
CA VAL A 85 -4.97 -4.28 -5.72
C VAL A 85 -3.68 -4.40 -4.93
N ILE A 86 -2.68 -3.63 -5.37
CA ILE A 86 -1.45 -3.43 -4.63
C ILE A 86 -1.41 -1.96 -4.23
N ILE A 87 -1.22 -1.71 -2.94
CA ILE A 87 -1.17 -0.35 -2.40
C ILE A 87 0.26 -0.05 -1.97
N LEU A 88 0.87 0.97 -2.58
CA LEU A 88 2.21 1.43 -2.22
C LEU A 88 2.11 2.68 -1.36
N VAL A 89 2.84 2.68 -0.25
CA VAL A 89 3.00 3.84 0.62
C VAL A 89 4.34 4.47 0.30
N LEU A 90 4.32 5.65 -0.28
CA LEU A 90 5.52 6.36 -0.72
C LEU A 90 5.94 7.38 0.32
N ALA A 91 7.24 7.64 0.40
CA ALA A 91 7.79 8.67 1.26
C ALA A 91 8.99 9.33 0.57
N ASP A 92 9.19 10.62 0.82
CA ASP A 92 10.36 11.34 0.38
C ASP A 92 11.32 11.46 1.57
N VAL A 93 12.54 10.98 1.40
CA VAL A 93 13.52 10.91 2.47
C VAL A 93 14.85 11.51 2.04
N THR A 94 15.58 12.05 3.01
CA THR A 94 16.99 12.44 2.82
C THR A 94 17.87 11.18 2.88
N ASP A 95 19.15 11.32 2.49
CA ASP A 95 20.09 10.20 2.56
C ASP A 95 20.25 9.68 4.01
N ASP A 96 20.24 10.58 4.98
CA ASP A 96 20.33 10.18 6.40
C ASP A 96 19.07 9.46 6.85
N GLU A 97 17.91 9.96 6.46
CA GLU A 97 16.63 9.29 6.78
C GLU A 97 16.52 7.92 6.14
N TYR A 98 17.04 7.78 4.90
CA TYR A 98 17.01 6.50 4.18
C TYR A 98 17.63 5.37 5.02
N ASP A 99 18.74 5.65 5.68
CA ASP A 99 19.47 4.64 6.45
C ASP A 99 18.71 4.18 7.72
N SER A 100 17.68 4.92 8.13
CA SER A 100 16.86 4.56 9.28
C SER A 100 15.49 3.96 8.90
N VAL A 101 15.19 3.86 7.61
CA VAL A 101 13.89 3.35 7.17
C VAL A 101 13.86 1.83 7.21
N THR A 102 12.76 1.30 7.76
CA THR A 102 12.37 -0.10 7.60
C THR A 102 11.13 -0.15 6.71
N ALA A 103 11.27 -0.69 5.52
CA ALA A 103 10.14 -0.89 4.61
C ALA A 103 9.33 -2.10 5.06
N THR A 104 8.01 -1.98 5.03
CA THR A 104 7.10 -3.04 5.49
C THR A 104 6.22 -3.51 4.36
N VAL A 105 6.17 -4.82 4.14
CA VAL A 105 5.26 -5.45 3.18
C VAL A 105 4.25 -6.30 3.94
N LEU A 106 2.97 -6.00 3.76
CA LEU A 106 1.88 -6.79 4.33
C LEU A 106 1.34 -7.75 3.29
N HIS A 107 1.18 -9.01 3.70
CA HIS A 107 0.39 -9.99 2.98
C HIS A 107 -0.94 -10.15 3.70
N VAL A 108 -2.02 -10.20 2.93
CA VAL A 108 -3.38 -10.29 3.48
C VAL A 108 -4.13 -11.46 2.84
N ASP A 109 -5.13 -11.96 3.54
CA ASP A 109 -6.03 -12.97 3.02
C ASP A 109 -7.17 -12.31 2.21
N PRO A 110 -8.09 -13.10 1.62
CA PRO A 110 -9.19 -12.54 0.83
C PRO A 110 -10.14 -11.61 1.60
N GLN A 111 -10.11 -11.63 2.93
CA GLN A 111 -10.88 -10.71 3.79
C GLN A 111 -10.03 -9.55 4.29
N ASN A 112 -8.82 -9.37 3.74
CA ASN A 112 -7.89 -8.30 4.11
C ASN A 112 -7.36 -8.39 5.54
N ALA A 113 -7.37 -9.57 6.13
CA ALA A 113 -6.69 -9.82 7.40
C ALA A 113 -5.20 -10.08 7.14
N ILE A 114 -4.33 -9.52 7.98
CA ILE A 114 -2.88 -9.68 7.84
C ILE A 114 -2.50 -11.14 8.12
N THR A 115 -1.81 -11.77 7.16
CA THR A 115 -1.30 -13.13 7.28
C THR A 115 0.20 -13.18 7.49
N GLN A 116 0.93 -12.17 6.99
CA GLN A 116 2.38 -12.11 7.07
C GLN A 116 2.83 -10.65 7.01
N VAL A 117 3.87 -10.33 7.78
CA VAL A 117 4.52 -9.01 7.76
C VAL A 117 5.99 -9.23 7.45
N GLU A 118 6.47 -8.66 6.36
CA GLU A 118 7.89 -8.63 6.01
C GLU A 118 8.43 -7.25 6.33
N ARG A 119 9.63 -7.19 6.93
CA ARG A 119 10.32 -5.94 7.23
C ARG A 119 11.72 -5.99 6.65
N HIS A 120 12.07 -4.93 5.91
CA HIS A 120 13.37 -4.80 5.24
C HIS A 120 14.01 -3.49 5.65
N ARG A 121 15.12 -3.57 6.39
CA ARG A 121 15.93 -2.39 6.67
C ARG A 121 16.66 -1.98 5.41
N LEU A 122 16.45 -0.74 4.95
CA LEU A 122 17.02 -0.31 3.68
C LEU A 122 18.54 -0.18 3.73
N ASP A 123 19.11 0.17 4.89
CA ASP A 123 20.57 0.22 5.06
C ASP A 123 21.24 -1.15 4.87
N GLU A 124 20.54 -2.23 5.20
CA GLU A 124 21.05 -3.60 5.02
C GLU A 124 21.04 -4.04 3.56
N LEU A 125 20.26 -3.36 2.71
CA LEU A 125 20.21 -3.63 1.27
C LEU A 125 21.27 -2.86 0.49
N ARG A 126 22.02 -1.99 1.13
CA ARG A 126 23.10 -1.20 0.55
C ARG A 126 24.45 -1.73 1.02
N PRO A 127 25.45 -1.77 0.17
CA PRO A 127 25.37 -1.77 -1.29
C PRO A 127 24.92 -3.12 -1.81
N ILE A 128 24.15 -3.13 -2.90
CA ILE A 128 23.72 -4.37 -3.53
C ILE A 128 24.76 -4.75 -4.57
N HIS A 129 25.61 -5.71 -4.24
CA HIS A 129 26.66 -6.21 -5.14
C HIS A 129 26.26 -7.48 -5.87
N GLN A 130 25.19 -8.11 -5.42
CA GLN A 130 24.67 -9.34 -5.99
C GLN A 130 23.25 -9.10 -6.47
N ALA A 131 22.88 -9.78 -7.55
CA ALA A 131 21.51 -9.73 -8.02
C ALA A 131 20.60 -10.29 -6.90
N MET A 132 19.59 -9.51 -6.50
CA MET A 132 18.57 -10.00 -5.61
C MET A 132 17.66 -10.94 -6.38
N ASP A 133 17.31 -12.05 -5.76
CA ASP A 133 16.34 -12.97 -6.34
C ASP A 133 14.93 -12.48 -6.03
N PHE A 134 14.29 -11.89 -7.03
CA PHE A 134 12.90 -11.43 -6.91
C PHE A 134 11.89 -12.46 -7.45
N GLY A 135 12.37 -13.61 -7.93
CA GLY A 135 11.49 -14.62 -8.52
C GLY A 135 10.51 -15.24 -7.53
N SER A 136 10.81 -15.20 -6.25
CA SER A 136 9.97 -15.74 -5.19
C SER A 136 8.89 -14.74 -4.69
N GLU A 137 8.87 -13.52 -5.19
CA GLU A 137 7.98 -12.46 -4.72
C GLU A 137 6.60 -12.44 -5.38
N THR A 138 6.36 -13.33 -6.27
CA THR A 138 5.09 -13.40 -7.01
C THR A 138 3.93 -13.93 -6.18
#